data_340528115ba1e44760cf2f7949021946
#
_entry.id   340528115ba1e44760cf2f7949021946
#
_cell.length_a   1.000
_cell.length_b   1.000
_cell.length_c   1.000
_cell.angle_alpha   90.00
_cell.angle_beta   90.00
_cell.angle_gamma   90.00
#
_symmetry.space_group_name_H-M   'P 1'
#
loop_
_entity.id
_entity.type
_entity.pdbx_description
1 polymer ?
#
loop_
_entity_poly.entity_id
_entity_poly.type
_entity_poly.pdbx_seq_one_letter_code
_entity_poly.pdbx_strand_id
1 'polypeptide(L)'
;MFCDKYYITNQEGSRLACLLFLPAGKPRFQLVVAHGFRGAKENSGRIYGFAKKVTALEGSLTAFDFAGSGESEGSFSDMTLSRQVGDLQTVIGHVLDRDKSPLILLGRSFGGSTVLVTAAREPRVTALVLWSAPVFLTETFFKVKPHELLLPGEPLQLADEKGPFTLNPGFAQDLLQHNFTEYLRAIGNKPMLVIHGEKDTDVDPRNARFLGEQALGEVEVHIVPEADHRFTEHHPLRDQITLQWLDNLLMRTARR
;
A
#
# COMPACT_ATOMS: atom_id res chain seq x y z
N MET A 1 -13.02 17.66 10.13
CA MET A 1 -12.05 17.11 9.14
C MET A 1 -11.77 18.20 8.12
N PHE A 2 -10.51 18.57 7.97
CA PHE A 2 -10.01 19.42 6.87
C PHE A 2 -9.51 18.50 5.76
N CYS A 3 -9.72 18.88 4.48
CA CYS A 3 -9.20 18.15 3.32
C CYS A 3 -8.49 19.14 2.40
N ASP A 4 -7.27 18.81 2.00
CA ASP A 4 -6.46 19.59 1.09
C ASP A 4 -5.90 18.70 -0.03
N LYS A 5 -5.73 19.28 -1.23
CA LYS A 5 -5.11 18.65 -2.38
C LYS A 5 -3.85 19.43 -2.73
N TYR A 6 -2.73 18.74 -2.82
CA TYR A 6 -1.45 19.33 -3.13
C TYR A 6 -0.58 18.39 -3.98
N TYR A 7 0.55 18.89 -4.43
CA TYR A 7 1.52 18.13 -5.21
C TYR A 7 2.89 18.17 -4.56
N ILE A 8 3.61 17.06 -4.65
CA ILE A 8 5.02 16.96 -4.23
C ILE A 8 5.83 16.43 -5.40
N THR A 9 7.07 16.90 -5.56
CA THR A 9 7.95 16.42 -6.64
C THR A 9 8.79 15.26 -6.14
N ASN A 10 8.75 14.12 -6.83
CA ASN A 10 9.57 12.96 -6.51
C ASN A 10 11.02 13.15 -6.99
N GLN A 11 11.89 12.18 -6.69
CA GLN A 11 13.31 12.24 -7.03
C GLN A 11 13.57 12.21 -8.55
N GLU A 12 12.61 11.74 -9.35
CA GLU A 12 12.67 11.72 -10.82
C GLU A 12 12.10 12.99 -11.47
N GLY A 13 11.66 13.96 -10.67
CA GLY A 13 11.11 15.24 -11.14
C GLY A 13 9.61 15.22 -11.44
N SER A 14 8.90 14.10 -11.25
CA SER A 14 7.46 14.00 -11.48
C SER A 14 6.67 14.53 -10.29
N ARG A 15 5.59 15.29 -10.53
CA ARG A 15 4.69 15.75 -9.50
C ARG A 15 3.69 14.66 -9.13
N LEU A 16 3.68 14.29 -7.85
CA LEU A 16 2.75 13.32 -7.26
C LEU A 16 1.56 14.07 -6.64
N ALA A 17 0.35 13.71 -7.07
CA ALA A 17 -0.89 14.29 -6.54
C ALA A 17 -1.24 13.66 -5.20
N CYS A 18 -1.46 14.48 -4.19
CA CYS A 18 -1.75 14.06 -2.82
C CYS A 18 -3.09 14.62 -2.32
N LEU A 19 -3.79 13.85 -1.51
CA LEU A 19 -4.92 14.25 -0.68
C LEU A 19 -4.52 14.14 0.79
N LEU A 20 -4.68 15.22 1.53
CA LEU A 20 -4.44 15.28 2.96
C LEU A 20 -5.74 15.47 3.72
N PHE A 21 -5.96 14.65 4.73
CA PHE A 21 -7.07 14.78 5.66
C PHE A 21 -6.53 14.97 7.08
N LEU A 22 -6.98 16.04 7.76
CA LEU A 22 -6.54 16.37 9.10
C LEU A 22 -7.71 16.30 10.10
N PRO A 23 -7.46 15.83 11.34
CA PRO A 23 -8.40 15.98 12.45
C PRO A 23 -8.52 17.46 12.87
N ALA A 24 -9.42 17.76 13.79
CA ALA A 24 -9.59 19.11 14.32
C ALA A 24 -8.39 19.59 15.17
N GLY A 25 -7.68 18.65 15.81
CA GLY A 25 -6.52 18.90 16.65
C GLY A 25 -5.21 18.37 16.05
N LYS A 26 -4.16 18.30 16.88
CA LYS A 26 -2.90 17.70 16.49
C LYS A 26 -3.10 16.20 16.27
N PRO A 27 -2.60 15.64 15.16
CA PRO A 27 -2.71 14.19 14.90
C PRO A 27 -1.97 13.36 15.95
N ARG A 28 -2.60 12.28 16.40
CA ARG A 28 -1.97 11.26 17.26
C ARG A 28 -1.11 10.30 16.46
N PHE A 29 -1.42 10.12 15.17
CA PHE A 29 -0.69 9.30 14.23
C PHE A 29 -0.93 9.79 12.79
N GLN A 30 -0.07 9.37 11.89
CA GLN A 30 -0.17 9.65 10.46
C GLN A 30 -0.36 8.34 9.70
N LEU A 31 -1.37 8.27 8.84
CA LEU A 31 -1.63 7.14 7.97
C LEU A 31 -1.34 7.55 6.53
N VAL A 32 -0.33 6.94 5.90
CA VAL A 32 -0.06 7.11 4.46
C VAL A 32 -0.63 5.91 3.71
N VAL A 33 -1.45 6.18 2.68
CA VAL A 33 -2.19 5.16 1.92
C VAL A 33 -1.61 5.05 0.51
N ALA A 34 -1.10 3.85 0.17
CA ALA A 34 -0.59 3.46 -1.13
C ALA A 34 -1.64 2.62 -1.89
N HIS A 35 -2.08 3.12 -3.06
CA HIS A 35 -3.06 2.42 -3.89
C HIS A 35 -2.46 1.22 -4.65
N GLY A 36 -3.31 0.34 -5.18
CA GLY A 36 -2.90 -0.83 -5.96
C GLY A 36 -2.60 -0.53 -7.42
N PHE A 37 -2.25 -1.59 -8.14
CA PHE A 37 -2.01 -1.57 -9.59
C PHE A 37 -3.18 -0.93 -10.33
N ARG A 38 -2.89 0.02 -11.24
CA ARG A 38 -3.89 0.83 -11.96
C ARG A 38 -4.95 1.49 -11.05
N GLY A 39 -4.59 1.73 -9.79
CA GLY A 39 -5.41 2.42 -8.81
C GLY A 39 -5.26 3.94 -8.90
N ALA A 40 -5.91 4.61 -7.95
CA ALA A 40 -5.74 6.02 -7.66
C ALA A 40 -6.03 6.29 -6.19
N LYS A 41 -5.57 7.45 -5.70
CA LYS A 41 -5.70 7.91 -4.31
C LYS A 41 -7.13 7.98 -3.79
N GLU A 42 -8.09 8.30 -4.69
CA GLU A 42 -9.51 8.39 -4.34
C GLU A 42 -10.15 7.03 -4.06
N ASN A 43 -9.57 5.93 -4.58
CA ASN A 43 -10.13 4.58 -4.48
C ASN A 43 -11.63 4.54 -4.80
N SER A 44 -12.02 5.07 -5.96
CA SER A 44 -13.43 5.23 -6.38
C SER A 44 -14.27 6.02 -5.37
N GLY A 45 -13.69 7.04 -4.76
CA GLY A 45 -14.34 7.89 -3.76
C GLY A 45 -14.39 7.33 -2.34
N ARG A 46 -14.02 6.07 -2.13
CA ARG A 46 -14.07 5.41 -0.81
C ARG A 46 -13.10 6.03 0.21
N ILE A 47 -12.03 6.68 -0.26
CA ILE A 47 -11.02 7.30 0.62
C ILE A 47 -11.63 8.37 1.53
N TYR A 48 -12.61 9.13 1.05
CA TYR A 48 -13.22 10.21 1.84
C TYR A 48 -13.98 9.68 3.06
N GLY A 49 -14.76 8.60 2.88
CA GLY A 49 -15.44 7.91 3.98
C GLY A 49 -14.49 7.29 4.99
N PHE A 50 -13.41 6.66 4.50
CA PHE A 50 -12.38 6.08 5.35
C PHE A 50 -11.59 7.16 6.11
N ALA A 51 -11.18 8.23 5.44
CA ALA A 51 -10.49 9.37 6.06
C ALA A 51 -11.32 10.04 7.17
N LYS A 52 -12.65 10.15 6.98
CA LYS A 52 -13.54 10.67 8.01
C LYS A 52 -13.47 9.82 9.30
N LYS A 53 -13.39 8.50 9.16
CA LYS A 53 -13.26 7.57 10.29
C LYS A 53 -11.87 7.66 10.94
N VAL A 54 -10.80 7.72 10.12
CA VAL A 54 -9.42 7.90 10.61
C VAL A 54 -9.26 9.22 11.38
N THR A 55 -9.81 10.32 10.87
CA THR A 55 -9.75 11.61 11.55
C THR A 55 -10.60 11.66 12.83
N ALA A 56 -11.64 10.84 12.95
CA ALA A 56 -12.38 10.65 14.20
C ALA A 56 -11.55 9.93 15.29
N LEU A 57 -10.56 9.12 14.90
CA LEU A 57 -9.55 8.54 15.79
C LEU A 57 -8.35 9.50 16.03
N GLU A 58 -8.51 10.77 15.68
CA GLU A 58 -7.46 11.80 15.76
C GLU A 58 -6.22 11.49 14.91
N GLY A 59 -6.34 10.66 13.86
CA GLY A 59 -5.31 10.42 12.87
C GLY A 59 -5.34 11.44 11.73
N SER A 60 -4.18 11.74 11.12
CA SER A 60 -4.13 12.32 9.78
C SER A 60 -4.06 11.21 8.74
N LEU A 61 -4.59 11.47 7.53
CA LEU A 61 -4.47 10.54 6.41
C LEU A 61 -3.91 11.30 5.20
N THR A 62 -2.88 10.72 4.59
CA THR A 62 -2.36 11.16 3.29
C THR A 62 -2.53 10.02 2.30
N ALA A 63 -3.32 10.25 1.24
CA ALA A 63 -3.40 9.36 0.10
C ALA A 63 -2.76 10.06 -1.11
N PHE A 64 -2.06 9.32 -1.96
CA PHE A 64 -1.37 9.88 -3.10
C PHE A 64 -1.46 8.96 -4.32
N ASP A 65 -1.29 9.53 -5.51
CA ASP A 65 -1.12 8.79 -6.75
C ASP A 65 0.36 8.55 -7.01
N PHE A 66 0.73 7.31 -7.31
CA PHE A 66 2.07 7.00 -7.83
C PHE A 66 2.30 7.66 -9.19
N ALA A 67 3.55 7.91 -9.55
CA ALA A 67 3.91 8.44 -10.85
C ALA A 67 3.29 7.60 -11.99
N GLY A 68 2.69 8.28 -12.97
CA GLY A 68 1.95 7.66 -14.08
C GLY A 68 0.54 7.14 -13.72
N SER A 69 0.04 7.43 -12.51
CA SER A 69 -1.31 7.05 -12.06
C SER A 69 -2.14 8.27 -11.68
N GLY A 70 -3.45 8.17 -11.82
CA GLY A 70 -4.41 9.19 -11.39
C GLY A 70 -4.10 10.58 -11.94
N GLU A 71 -3.81 11.54 -11.07
CA GLU A 71 -3.47 12.92 -11.41
C GLU A 71 -1.96 13.22 -11.27
N SER A 72 -1.13 12.21 -10.97
CA SER A 72 0.31 12.34 -10.94
C SER A 72 0.90 12.37 -12.34
N GLU A 73 2.00 13.10 -12.50
CA GLU A 73 2.78 13.12 -13.73
C GLU A 73 3.51 11.79 -13.95
N GLY A 74 4.08 11.61 -15.15
CA GLY A 74 4.78 10.40 -15.54
C GLY A 74 3.96 9.51 -16.45
N SER A 75 4.53 8.36 -16.81
CA SER A 75 3.85 7.34 -17.64
C SER A 75 3.64 6.06 -16.88
N PHE A 76 2.42 5.52 -16.93
CA PHE A 76 2.12 4.23 -16.32
C PHE A 76 2.97 3.08 -16.88
N SER A 77 3.40 3.18 -18.16
CA SER A 77 4.26 2.17 -18.79
C SER A 77 5.60 2.00 -18.09
N ASP A 78 6.09 3.04 -17.42
CA ASP A 78 7.38 3.04 -16.72
C ASP A 78 7.28 2.52 -15.27
N MET A 79 6.08 2.13 -14.84
CA MET A 79 5.84 1.66 -13.48
C MET A 79 6.66 0.41 -13.17
N THR A 80 7.33 0.43 -12.02
CA THR A 80 7.97 -0.73 -11.37
C THR A 80 7.72 -0.66 -9.87
N LEU A 81 7.95 -1.76 -9.15
CA LEU A 81 7.84 -1.75 -7.69
C LEU A 81 8.90 -0.82 -7.08
N SER A 82 10.12 -0.84 -7.60
CA SER A 82 11.21 0.04 -7.14
C SER A 82 10.89 1.52 -7.31
N ARG A 83 10.26 1.93 -8.43
CA ARG A 83 9.81 3.32 -8.62
C ARG A 83 8.71 3.70 -7.65
N GLN A 84 7.73 2.84 -7.43
CA GLN A 84 6.68 3.08 -6.43
C GLN A 84 7.26 3.22 -5.02
N VAL A 85 8.30 2.46 -4.68
CA VAL A 85 9.03 2.62 -3.40
C VAL A 85 9.67 4.01 -3.31
N GLY A 86 10.30 4.50 -4.36
CA GLY A 86 10.86 5.87 -4.43
C GLY A 86 9.81 6.96 -4.23
N ASP A 87 8.65 6.82 -4.88
CA ASP A 87 7.51 7.73 -4.71
C ASP A 87 7.01 7.74 -3.26
N LEU A 88 6.78 6.55 -2.68
CA LEU A 88 6.33 6.43 -1.30
C LEU A 88 7.35 7.01 -0.30
N GLN A 89 8.65 6.82 -0.52
CA GLN A 89 9.71 7.43 0.30
C GLN A 89 9.66 8.98 0.22
N THR A 90 9.40 9.54 -0.96
CA THR A 90 9.22 10.99 -1.14
C THR A 90 8.02 11.49 -0.34
N VAL A 91 6.88 10.79 -0.42
CA VAL A 91 5.67 11.12 0.36
C VAL A 91 5.95 11.04 1.87
N ILE A 92 6.63 10.00 2.32
CA ILE A 92 7.01 9.81 3.74
C ILE A 92 7.88 10.98 4.22
N GLY A 93 8.89 11.38 3.46
CA GLY A 93 9.73 12.53 3.79
C GLY A 93 8.89 13.77 4.04
N HIS A 94 8.03 14.13 3.07
CA HIS A 94 7.15 15.30 3.17
C HIS A 94 6.17 15.22 4.37
N VAL A 95 5.57 14.05 4.60
CA VAL A 95 4.64 13.83 5.73
C VAL A 95 5.35 14.00 7.06
N LEU A 96 6.55 13.44 7.21
CA LEU A 96 7.35 13.54 8.45
C LEU A 96 7.97 14.92 8.68
N ASP A 97 8.19 15.71 7.63
CA ASP A 97 8.65 17.10 7.78
C ASP A 97 7.54 17.99 8.36
N ARG A 98 6.27 17.68 8.06
CA ARG A 98 5.12 18.42 8.57
C ARG A 98 4.75 18.06 10.01
N ASP A 99 4.79 16.77 10.36
CA ASP A 99 4.44 16.26 11.69
C ASP A 99 5.30 15.06 12.07
N LYS A 100 5.62 14.90 13.35
CA LYS A 100 6.49 13.83 13.88
C LYS A 100 5.73 12.75 14.65
N SER A 101 4.40 12.75 14.58
CA SER A 101 3.61 11.67 15.20
C SER A 101 3.87 10.32 14.50
N PRO A 102 3.60 9.18 15.17
CA PRO A 102 3.86 7.85 14.64
C PRO A 102 3.33 7.67 13.22
N LEU A 103 4.17 7.15 12.33
CA LEU A 103 3.87 6.92 10.93
C LEU A 103 3.45 5.47 10.69
N ILE A 104 2.24 5.28 10.20
CA ILE A 104 1.67 3.99 9.80
C ILE A 104 1.49 4.00 8.28
N LEU A 105 1.88 2.92 7.62
CA LEU A 105 1.65 2.75 6.19
C LEU A 105 0.48 1.79 5.95
N LEU A 106 -0.41 2.14 5.04
CA LEU A 106 -1.45 1.27 4.53
C LEU A 106 -1.25 1.05 3.05
N GLY A 107 -1.13 -0.21 2.64
CA GLY A 107 -1.01 -0.58 1.24
C GLY A 107 -2.12 -1.53 0.78
N ARG A 108 -2.72 -1.24 -0.36
CA ARG A 108 -3.71 -2.09 -0.99
C ARG A 108 -3.13 -2.78 -2.20
N SER A 109 -3.31 -4.11 -2.32
CA SER A 109 -2.84 -4.89 -3.47
C SER A 109 -1.35 -4.61 -3.73
N PHE A 110 -0.91 -4.28 -4.93
CA PHE A 110 0.46 -3.94 -5.26
C PHE A 110 1.05 -2.79 -4.41
N GLY A 111 0.21 -1.82 -3.97
CA GLY A 111 0.61 -0.83 -2.97
C GLY A 111 1.01 -1.45 -1.63
N GLY A 112 0.48 -2.63 -1.28
CA GLY A 112 0.90 -3.40 -0.11
C GLY A 112 2.32 -3.95 -0.27
N SER A 113 2.68 -4.44 -1.47
CA SER A 113 4.06 -4.83 -1.79
C SER A 113 5.01 -3.64 -1.66
N THR A 114 4.60 -2.48 -2.18
CA THR A 114 5.36 -1.22 -2.05
C THR A 114 5.57 -0.83 -0.59
N VAL A 115 4.53 -0.93 0.24
CA VAL A 115 4.60 -0.66 1.69
C VAL A 115 5.58 -1.60 2.39
N LEU A 116 5.57 -2.90 2.08
CA LEU A 116 6.50 -3.88 2.66
C LEU A 116 7.96 -3.54 2.34
N VAL A 117 8.27 -3.29 1.06
CA VAL A 117 9.64 -2.92 0.65
C VAL A 117 10.08 -1.59 1.29
N THR A 118 9.17 -0.61 1.32
CA THR A 118 9.47 0.70 1.92
C THR A 118 9.71 0.58 3.43
N ALA A 119 8.86 -0.15 4.16
CA ALA A 119 8.98 -0.31 5.61
C ALA A 119 10.25 -1.08 6.03
N ALA A 120 10.76 -1.95 5.16
CA ALA A 120 12.04 -2.64 5.36
C ALA A 120 13.24 -1.68 5.28
N ARG A 121 13.10 -0.57 4.55
CA ARG A 121 14.16 0.43 4.32
C ARG A 121 13.97 1.72 5.13
N GLU A 122 12.79 1.91 5.74
CA GLU A 122 12.42 3.14 6.44
C GLU A 122 12.16 2.85 7.94
N PRO A 123 13.15 3.11 8.81
CA PRO A 123 13.02 2.80 10.23
C PRO A 123 11.97 3.66 10.95
N ARG A 124 11.59 4.82 10.41
CA ARG A 124 10.60 5.73 11.00
C ARG A 124 9.16 5.22 10.83
N VAL A 125 8.91 4.23 9.97
CA VAL A 125 7.62 3.54 9.90
C VAL A 125 7.43 2.72 11.17
N THR A 126 6.30 2.92 11.85
CA THR A 126 6.02 2.30 13.16
C THR A 126 5.11 1.08 13.06
N ALA A 127 4.25 0.99 12.05
CA ALA A 127 3.34 -0.13 11.85
C ALA A 127 2.84 -0.19 10.40
N LEU A 128 2.25 -1.33 10.00
CA LEU A 128 1.77 -1.58 8.65
C LEU A 128 0.33 -2.12 8.64
N VAL A 129 -0.43 -1.71 7.62
CA VAL A 129 -1.74 -2.29 7.28
C VAL A 129 -1.70 -2.73 5.83
N LEU A 130 -2.02 -3.98 5.56
CA LEU A 130 -1.94 -4.60 4.23
C LEU A 130 -3.31 -5.15 3.83
N TRP A 131 -3.87 -4.64 2.73
CA TRP A 131 -5.12 -5.12 2.16
C TRP A 131 -4.86 -5.87 0.87
N SER A 132 -5.11 -7.18 0.82
CA SER A 132 -4.91 -8.05 -0.34
C SER A 132 -3.53 -7.89 -0.99
N ALA A 133 -2.47 -7.80 -0.17
CA ALA A 133 -1.12 -7.52 -0.65
C ALA A 133 -0.43 -8.76 -1.23
N PRO A 134 0.07 -8.73 -2.49
CA PRO A 134 0.86 -9.81 -3.03
C PRO A 134 2.32 -9.76 -2.56
N VAL A 135 2.90 -10.93 -2.32
CA VAL A 135 4.33 -11.17 -2.11
C VAL A 135 4.90 -12.14 -3.13
N PHE A 136 4.06 -12.97 -3.75
CA PHE A 136 4.44 -13.84 -4.87
C PHE A 136 4.18 -13.12 -6.19
N LEU A 137 5.01 -12.11 -6.51
CA LEU A 137 4.72 -11.13 -7.56
C LEU A 137 4.66 -11.75 -8.96
N THR A 138 5.61 -12.59 -9.33
CA THR A 138 5.63 -13.21 -10.67
C THR A 138 4.43 -14.13 -10.88
N GLU A 139 4.02 -14.84 -9.83
CA GLU A 139 2.84 -15.69 -9.88
C GLU A 139 1.56 -14.84 -9.92
N THR A 140 1.54 -13.69 -9.26
CA THR A 140 0.41 -12.76 -9.30
C THR A 140 0.23 -12.15 -10.69
N PHE A 141 1.30 -11.61 -11.27
CA PHE A 141 1.22 -10.84 -12.52
C PHE A 141 1.36 -11.70 -13.79
N PHE A 142 2.18 -12.74 -13.75
CA PHE A 142 2.50 -13.55 -14.93
C PHE A 142 2.04 -15.00 -14.82
N LYS A 143 1.46 -15.42 -13.68
CA LYS A 143 0.99 -16.77 -13.40
C LYS A 143 2.08 -17.85 -13.50
N VAL A 144 3.34 -17.44 -13.30
CA VAL A 144 4.53 -18.33 -13.35
C VAL A 144 5.41 -18.10 -12.13
N LYS A 145 6.20 -19.11 -11.76
CA LYS A 145 7.22 -18.99 -10.72
C LYS A 145 8.39 -18.11 -11.22
N PRO A 146 9.20 -17.51 -10.30
CA PRO A 146 10.30 -16.61 -10.70
C PRO A 146 11.26 -17.22 -11.74
N HIS A 147 11.62 -18.49 -11.58
CA HIS A 147 12.56 -19.19 -12.49
C HIS A 147 11.95 -19.58 -13.85
N GLU A 148 10.62 -19.49 -13.97
CA GLU A 148 9.88 -19.79 -15.20
C GLU A 148 9.59 -18.53 -16.01
N LEU A 149 9.81 -17.34 -15.43
CA LEU A 149 9.50 -16.07 -16.07
C LEU A 149 10.48 -15.79 -17.22
N LEU A 150 9.94 -15.80 -18.42
CA LEU A 150 10.64 -15.31 -19.60
C LEU A 150 10.55 -13.78 -19.63
N LEU A 151 11.70 -13.11 -19.56
CA LEU A 151 11.73 -11.65 -19.59
C LEU A 151 11.32 -11.14 -20.97
N PRO A 152 10.33 -10.23 -21.05
CA PRO A 152 9.93 -9.65 -22.32
C PRO A 152 11.05 -8.75 -22.86
N GLY A 153 11.36 -8.89 -24.16
CA GLY A 153 12.26 -7.97 -24.86
C GLY A 153 11.62 -6.68 -25.32
N GLU A 154 10.28 -6.68 -25.42
CA GLU A 154 9.47 -5.59 -25.91
C GLU A 154 8.39 -5.22 -24.87
N PRO A 155 7.80 -4.00 -24.95
CA PRO A 155 6.72 -3.59 -24.08
C PRO A 155 5.51 -4.51 -24.17
N LEU A 156 4.97 -4.90 -23.01
CA LEU A 156 3.80 -5.74 -22.91
C LEU A 156 2.54 -4.91 -23.14
N GLN A 157 1.77 -5.27 -24.17
CA GLN A 157 0.44 -4.71 -24.40
C GLN A 157 -0.58 -5.57 -23.66
N LEU A 158 -1.24 -5.01 -22.68
CA LEU A 158 -2.17 -5.68 -21.78
C LEU A 158 -3.52 -4.96 -21.79
N ALA A 159 -4.55 -5.62 -21.27
CA ALA A 159 -5.85 -5.00 -21.07
C ALA A 159 -6.51 -5.56 -19.81
N ASP A 160 -7.28 -4.72 -19.13
CA ASP A 160 -8.19 -5.08 -18.05
C ASP A 160 -9.53 -4.37 -18.22
N GLU A 161 -10.37 -4.39 -17.21
CA GLU A 161 -11.68 -3.72 -17.21
C GLU A 161 -11.64 -2.19 -17.44
N LYS A 162 -10.48 -1.56 -17.19
CA LYS A 162 -10.23 -0.13 -17.42
C LYS A 162 -9.70 0.16 -18.83
N GLY A 163 -9.56 -0.87 -19.66
CA GLY A 163 -9.07 -0.78 -21.03
C GLY A 163 -7.58 -1.14 -21.19
N PRO A 164 -7.02 -0.91 -22.39
CA PRO A 164 -5.66 -1.28 -22.71
C PRO A 164 -4.63 -0.45 -21.93
N PHE A 165 -3.47 -1.04 -21.69
CA PHE A 165 -2.30 -0.38 -21.10
C PHE A 165 -1.02 -1.08 -21.52
N THR A 166 0.10 -0.38 -21.35
CA THR A 166 1.43 -0.88 -21.69
C THR A 166 2.30 -0.95 -20.44
N LEU A 167 3.12 -1.99 -20.34
CA LEU A 167 4.21 -2.08 -19.37
C LEU A 167 5.52 -2.29 -20.09
N ASN A 168 6.52 -1.48 -19.76
CA ASN A 168 7.87 -1.63 -20.27
C ASN A 168 8.54 -2.90 -19.69
N PRO A 169 9.51 -3.52 -20.40
CA PRO A 169 10.19 -4.74 -19.95
C PRO A 169 10.77 -4.67 -18.54
N GLY A 170 11.17 -3.48 -18.11
CA GLY A 170 11.68 -3.21 -16.77
C GLY A 170 10.74 -3.63 -15.64
N PHE A 171 9.42 -3.66 -15.86
CA PHE A 171 8.49 -4.14 -14.84
C PHE A 171 8.75 -5.60 -14.46
N ALA A 172 8.82 -6.51 -15.44
CA ALA A 172 9.07 -7.92 -15.19
C ALA A 172 10.46 -8.17 -14.57
N GLN A 173 11.47 -7.43 -15.04
CA GLN A 173 12.83 -7.50 -14.50
C GLN A 173 12.89 -7.05 -13.04
N ASP A 174 12.21 -5.96 -12.70
CA ASP A 174 12.16 -5.41 -11.35
C ASP A 174 11.48 -6.38 -10.36
N LEU A 175 10.39 -7.05 -10.76
CA LEU A 175 9.71 -8.01 -9.88
C LEU A 175 10.63 -9.14 -9.38
N LEU A 176 11.60 -9.59 -10.20
CA LEU A 176 12.56 -10.64 -9.85
C LEU A 176 13.61 -10.19 -8.82
N GLN A 177 13.78 -8.90 -8.59
CA GLN A 177 14.77 -8.35 -7.66
C GLN A 177 14.25 -8.27 -6.22
N HIS A 178 12.97 -8.59 -5.98
CA HIS A 178 12.33 -8.40 -4.69
C HIS A 178 12.19 -9.70 -3.92
N ASN A 179 12.85 -9.79 -2.76
CA ASN A 179 12.77 -10.91 -1.82
C ASN A 179 11.98 -10.52 -0.56
N PHE A 180 10.71 -10.90 -0.50
CA PHE A 180 9.84 -10.52 0.62
C PHE A 180 10.20 -11.20 1.94
N THR A 181 10.86 -12.35 1.94
CA THR A 181 11.38 -12.97 3.16
C THR A 181 12.46 -12.08 3.81
N GLU A 182 13.34 -11.50 3.01
CA GLU A 182 14.36 -10.57 3.50
C GLU A 182 13.76 -9.25 3.98
N TYR A 183 12.74 -8.72 3.27
CA TYR A 183 12.05 -7.52 3.69
C TYR A 183 11.31 -7.71 5.03
N LEU A 184 10.64 -8.85 5.24
CA LEU A 184 9.98 -9.15 6.50
C LEU A 184 10.98 -9.26 7.66
N ARG A 185 12.16 -9.82 7.43
CA ARG A 185 13.25 -9.81 8.43
C ARG A 185 13.72 -8.40 8.75
N ALA A 186 13.90 -7.53 7.74
CA ALA A 186 14.32 -6.15 7.92
C ALA A 186 13.25 -5.27 8.58
N ILE A 187 11.95 -5.54 8.34
CA ILE A 187 10.82 -4.91 9.04
C ILE A 187 10.89 -5.21 10.55
N GLY A 188 11.36 -6.41 10.92
CA GLY A 188 11.57 -6.79 12.32
C GLY A 188 10.25 -6.87 13.10
N ASN A 189 10.24 -6.29 14.29
CA ASN A 189 9.12 -6.39 15.24
C ASN A 189 8.01 -5.32 15.03
N LYS A 190 7.95 -4.65 13.89
CA LYS A 190 6.89 -3.67 13.63
C LYS A 190 5.53 -4.37 13.57
N PRO A 191 4.50 -3.89 14.30
CA PRO A 191 3.16 -4.46 14.24
C PRO A 191 2.59 -4.40 12.82
N MET A 192 1.87 -5.46 12.42
CA MET A 192 1.29 -5.58 11.09
C MET A 192 -0.13 -6.12 11.17
N LEU A 193 -1.05 -5.47 10.43
CA LEU A 193 -2.38 -5.97 10.15
C LEU A 193 -2.45 -6.42 8.70
N VAL A 194 -2.89 -7.65 8.46
CA VAL A 194 -3.10 -8.22 7.12
C VAL A 194 -4.57 -8.58 6.98
N ILE A 195 -5.25 -8.01 5.99
CA ILE A 195 -6.65 -8.33 5.67
C ILE A 195 -6.73 -8.81 4.22
N HIS A 196 -7.32 -9.97 3.99
CA HIS A 196 -7.40 -10.59 2.67
C HIS A 196 -8.77 -11.20 2.44
N GLY A 197 -9.29 -11.11 1.21
CA GLY A 197 -10.54 -11.76 0.84
C GLY A 197 -10.35 -13.25 0.60
N GLU A 198 -11.24 -14.09 1.11
CA GLU A 198 -11.18 -15.54 0.86
C GLU A 198 -11.39 -15.89 -0.61
N LYS A 199 -12.26 -15.13 -1.31
CA LYS A 199 -12.59 -15.31 -2.73
C LYS A 199 -11.77 -14.40 -3.65
N ASP A 200 -10.61 -13.95 -3.19
CA ASP A 200 -9.69 -13.14 -4.00
C ASP A 200 -9.08 -13.98 -5.13
N THR A 201 -9.51 -13.71 -6.36
CA THR A 201 -9.02 -14.39 -7.58
C THR A 201 -7.84 -13.66 -8.25
N ASP A 202 -7.58 -12.41 -7.86
CA ASP A 202 -6.48 -11.61 -8.40
C ASP A 202 -5.18 -11.89 -7.65
N VAL A 203 -5.26 -11.94 -6.32
CA VAL A 203 -4.15 -12.24 -5.40
C VAL A 203 -4.55 -13.38 -4.47
N ASP A 204 -3.92 -14.53 -4.64
CA ASP A 204 -4.21 -15.72 -3.84
C ASP A 204 -4.07 -15.43 -2.33
N PRO A 205 -5.07 -15.81 -1.47
CA PRO A 205 -5.02 -15.63 -0.02
C PRO A 205 -3.82 -16.28 0.68
N ARG A 206 -3.10 -17.20 0.02
CA ARG A 206 -1.83 -17.73 0.53
C ARG A 206 -0.78 -16.63 0.78
N ASN A 207 -0.87 -15.48 0.08
CA ASN A 207 0.00 -14.32 0.33
C ASN A 207 -0.17 -13.79 1.75
N ALA A 208 -1.40 -13.70 2.23
CA ALA A 208 -1.69 -13.28 3.62
C ALA A 208 -1.20 -14.30 4.65
N ARG A 209 -1.34 -15.61 4.38
CA ARG A 209 -0.84 -16.67 5.24
C ARG A 209 0.69 -16.62 5.32
N PHE A 210 1.37 -16.46 4.20
CA PHE A 210 2.83 -16.29 4.15
C PHE A 210 3.29 -15.09 5.00
N LEU A 211 2.61 -13.95 4.91
CA LEU A 211 2.91 -12.77 5.73
C LEU A 211 2.76 -13.07 7.23
N GLY A 212 1.68 -13.75 7.64
CA GLY A 212 1.46 -14.17 9.02
C GLY A 212 2.50 -15.14 9.56
N GLU A 213 3.00 -16.05 8.71
CA GLU A 213 3.97 -17.08 9.09
C GLU A 213 5.43 -16.57 9.12
N GLN A 214 5.77 -15.60 8.24
CA GLN A 214 7.16 -15.17 8.04
C GLN A 214 7.53 -13.88 8.76
N ALA A 215 6.56 -13.07 9.18
CA ALA A 215 6.84 -11.84 9.90
C ALA A 215 7.33 -12.13 11.32
N LEU A 216 8.28 -11.32 11.80
CA LEU A 216 8.91 -11.50 13.12
C LEU A 216 8.16 -10.78 14.24
N GLY A 217 7.36 -9.75 13.90
CA GLY A 217 6.60 -8.95 14.84
C GLY A 217 5.23 -9.52 15.17
N GLU A 218 4.44 -8.73 15.90
CA GLU A 218 3.01 -9.01 16.12
C GLU A 218 2.26 -8.83 14.79
N VAL A 219 1.69 -9.92 14.27
CA VAL A 219 0.90 -9.91 13.04
C VAL A 219 -0.51 -10.40 13.31
N GLU A 220 -1.48 -9.59 12.94
CA GLU A 220 -2.91 -9.96 12.97
C GLU A 220 -3.37 -10.21 11.54
N VAL A 221 -3.83 -11.43 11.24
CA VAL A 221 -4.27 -11.85 9.90
C VAL A 221 -5.77 -12.13 9.91
N HIS A 222 -6.51 -11.45 9.01
CA HIS A 222 -7.93 -11.67 8.77
C HIS A 222 -8.15 -12.13 7.34
N ILE A 223 -8.61 -13.38 7.18
CA ILE A 223 -9.17 -13.88 5.92
C ILE A 223 -10.68 -13.68 6.01
N VAL A 224 -11.19 -12.72 5.23
CA VAL A 224 -12.63 -12.36 5.26
C VAL A 224 -13.39 -13.31 4.35
N PRO A 225 -14.34 -14.12 4.92
CA PRO A 225 -15.15 -15.03 4.12
C PRO A 225 -15.88 -14.30 2.99
N GLU A 226 -16.03 -14.96 1.84
CA GLU A 226 -16.74 -14.48 0.64
C GLU A 226 -16.22 -13.14 0.05
N ALA A 227 -15.25 -12.47 0.64
CA ALA A 227 -14.73 -11.21 0.14
C ALA A 227 -13.85 -11.43 -1.10
N ASP A 228 -14.06 -10.58 -2.12
CA ASP A 228 -13.24 -10.48 -3.32
C ASP A 228 -11.98 -9.62 -3.10
N HIS A 229 -11.11 -9.51 -4.14
CA HIS A 229 -9.90 -8.69 -4.12
C HIS A 229 -10.15 -7.24 -3.71
N ARG A 230 -11.27 -6.66 -4.10
CA ARG A 230 -11.61 -5.25 -3.89
C ARG A 230 -12.45 -5.01 -2.65
N PHE A 231 -12.84 -6.08 -1.94
CA PHE A 231 -13.80 -6.00 -0.86
C PHE A 231 -15.07 -5.28 -1.31
N THR A 232 -15.60 -5.63 -2.48
CA THR A 232 -16.70 -4.90 -3.13
C THR A 232 -17.86 -4.72 -2.16
N GLU A 233 -18.36 -5.79 -1.59
CA GLU A 233 -19.44 -5.78 -0.59
C GLU A 233 -18.93 -5.75 0.86
N HIS A 234 -17.64 -6.08 1.07
CA HIS A 234 -17.06 -6.27 2.40
C HIS A 234 -16.17 -5.09 2.85
N HIS A 235 -16.11 -3.99 2.08
CA HIS A 235 -15.30 -2.84 2.45
C HIS A 235 -15.66 -2.21 3.80
N PRO A 236 -16.94 -2.21 4.28
CA PRO A 236 -17.25 -1.71 5.61
C PRO A 236 -16.61 -2.54 6.73
N LEU A 237 -16.60 -3.87 6.58
CA LEU A 237 -15.98 -4.80 7.54
C LEU A 237 -14.46 -4.64 7.54
N ARG A 238 -13.82 -4.59 6.36
CA ARG A 238 -12.38 -4.34 6.23
C ARG A 238 -11.98 -3.03 6.92
N ASP A 239 -12.72 -1.96 6.67
CA ASP A 239 -12.48 -0.65 7.29
C ASP A 239 -12.66 -0.72 8.82
N GLN A 240 -13.70 -1.41 9.30
CA GLN A 240 -13.94 -1.61 10.72
C GLN A 240 -12.79 -2.35 11.42
N ILE A 241 -12.32 -3.47 10.85
CA ILE A 241 -11.17 -4.23 11.36
C ILE A 241 -9.94 -3.31 11.44
N THR A 242 -9.67 -2.56 10.36
CA THR A 242 -8.54 -1.63 10.30
C THR A 242 -8.61 -0.57 11.40
N LEU A 243 -9.75 0.08 11.57
CA LEU A 243 -9.92 1.15 12.56
C LEU A 243 -9.81 0.64 13.99
N GLN A 244 -10.39 -0.53 14.26
CA GLN A 244 -10.29 -1.18 15.57
C GLN A 244 -8.83 -1.54 15.90
N TRP A 245 -8.10 -2.08 14.92
CA TRP A 245 -6.69 -2.40 15.09
C TRP A 245 -5.84 -1.14 15.36
N LEU A 246 -6.08 -0.06 14.60
CA LEU A 246 -5.40 1.23 14.80
C LEU A 246 -5.67 1.78 16.20
N ASP A 247 -6.92 1.78 16.68
CA ASP A 247 -7.27 2.25 18.01
C ASP A 247 -6.58 1.43 19.11
N ASN A 248 -6.61 0.10 19.00
CA ASN A 248 -5.91 -0.80 19.91
C ASN A 248 -4.39 -0.55 19.93
N LEU A 249 -3.76 -0.34 18.78
CA LEU A 249 -2.33 -0.02 18.67
C LEU A 249 -1.99 1.26 19.43
N LEU A 250 -2.79 2.31 19.25
CA LEU A 250 -2.61 3.59 19.92
C LEU A 250 -2.80 3.51 21.44
N MET A 251 -3.77 2.72 21.91
CA MET A 251 -3.99 2.49 23.34
C MET A 251 -2.79 1.79 24.00
N ARG A 252 -2.16 0.85 23.30
CA ARG A 252 -0.97 0.13 23.80
C ARG A 252 0.26 1.04 23.87
N THR A 253 0.46 1.93 22.88
CA THR A 253 1.60 2.85 22.86
C THR A 253 1.46 3.97 23.87
N ALA A 254 0.26 4.40 24.21
CA ALA A 254 0.02 5.43 25.26
C ALA A 254 0.26 4.93 26.69
N ARG A 255 0.36 3.61 26.92
CA ARG A 255 0.61 3.00 28.23
C ARG A 255 2.08 2.67 28.49
N ARG A 256 2.96 2.85 27.49
CA ARG A 256 4.40 2.68 27.59
C ARG A 256 5.09 4.04 27.72
#